data_0207d8615bea1116e4694152ecab2cd4
#
_entry.id   0207d8615bea1116e4694152ecab2cd4
#
_cell.length_a   1.000
_cell.length_b   1.000
_cell.length_c   1.000
_cell.angle_alpha   90.00
_cell.angle_beta   90.00
_cell.angle_gamma   90.00
#
_symmetry.space_group_name_H-M   'P 1'
#
loop_
_entity.id
_entity.type
_entity.pdbx_description
1 polymer ?
#
loop_
_entity_poly.entity_id
_entity_poly.type
_entity_poly.pdbx_seq_one_letter_code
_entity_poly.pdbx_strand_id
1 'polypeptide(L)'
;MSVWTMLGGPVFWILALLGLTSVIVFFSRLLDLRRAQIDYQDFIRGVANVLEQGNVDEALAICDETSAPVARVVQAAIRHRDGSARILRETVDTTGRAEIARLERRLALLAIIAQAAPLLGLLGTVLGLSRVLLALNTDALVARADLLGGALQSLTATAAGLVVAISVQTMYGMLHVRLDRLVVELEAAASDILGLLAVRREVAA
;
A
#
# COMPACT_ATOMS: atom_id res chain seq x y z
N MET A 1 -14.76 -5.54 39.25
CA MET A 1 -13.64 -5.59 38.31
C MET A 1 -14.24 -5.42 36.92
N SER A 2 -13.89 -4.34 36.23
CA SER A 2 -14.50 -3.98 34.95
C SER A 2 -14.17 -5.02 33.88
N VAL A 3 -15.14 -5.37 33.03
CA VAL A 3 -15.01 -6.24 31.84
C VAL A 3 -13.77 -5.88 30.97
N TRP A 4 -13.35 -4.64 31.07
CA TRP A 4 -12.17 -4.05 30.41
C TRP A 4 -10.83 -4.67 30.82
N THR A 5 -10.69 -5.12 32.05
CA THR A 5 -9.46 -5.76 32.53
C THR A 5 -9.44 -7.28 32.26
N MET A 6 -10.59 -7.91 32.04
CA MET A 6 -10.68 -9.33 31.67
C MET A 6 -10.39 -9.58 30.17
N LEU A 7 -10.68 -8.63 29.30
CA LEU A 7 -10.54 -8.79 27.82
C LEU A 7 -9.13 -8.53 27.28
N GLY A 8 -8.06 -8.66 28.03
CA GLY A 8 -6.69 -8.64 27.48
C GLY A 8 -5.85 -7.40 27.78
N GLY A 9 -6.30 -6.52 28.70
CA GLY A 9 -5.52 -5.35 29.13
C GLY A 9 -5.30 -4.29 28.04
N PRO A 10 -4.39 -3.32 28.25
CA PRO A 10 -4.21 -2.19 27.33
C PRO A 10 -3.73 -2.62 25.94
N VAL A 11 -3.00 -3.72 25.81
CA VAL A 11 -2.47 -4.22 24.53
C VAL A 11 -3.62 -4.67 23.61
N PHE A 12 -4.68 -5.26 24.13
CA PHE A 12 -5.84 -5.66 23.34
C PHE A 12 -6.53 -4.46 22.67
N TRP A 13 -6.67 -3.35 23.39
CA TRP A 13 -7.27 -2.13 22.83
C TRP A 13 -6.41 -1.47 21.76
N ILE A 14 -5.07 -1.50 21.94
CA ILE A 14 -4.13 -1.03 20.91
C ILE A 14 -4.28 -1.89 19.66
N LEU A 15 -4.34 -3.22 19.80
CA LEU A 15 -4.54 -4.14 18.67
C LEU A 15 -5.88 -3.94 17.98
N ALA A 16 -6.97 -3.73 18.75
CA ALA A 16 -8.28 -3.43 18.19
C ALA A 16 -8.29 -2.12 17.38
N LEU A 17 -7.64 -1.07 17.90
CA LEU A 17 -7.48 0.20 17.19
C LEU A 17 -6.66 0.04 15.91
N LEU A 18 -5.55 -0.70 15.96
CA LEU A 18 -4.71 -1.00 14.79
C LEU A 18 -5.48 -1.81 13.75
N GLY A 19 -6.27 -2.79 14.17
CA GLY A 19 -7.13 -3.57 13.28
C GLY A 19 -8.16 -2.69 12.57
N LEU A 20 -8.87 -1.82 13.32
CA LEU A 20 -9.84 -0.89 12.75
C LEU A 20 -9.18 0.09 11.76
N THR A 21 -8.05 0.66 12.15
CA THR A 21 -7.28 1.58 11.29
C THR A 21 -6.85 0.88 9.99
N SER A 22 -6.42 -0.38 10.08
CA SER A 22 -6.02 -1.17 8.90
C SER A 22 -7.15 -1.37 7.91
N VAL A 23 -8.37 -1.65 8.41
CA VAL A 23 -9.56 -1.80 7.56
C VAL A 23 -9.87 -0.50 6.83
N ILE A 24 -9.84 0.64 7.52
CA ILE A 24 -10.09 1.95 6.91
C ILE A 24 -9.03 2.25 5.83
N VAL A 25 -7.76 2.03 6.15
CA VAL A 25 -6.65 2.23 5.21
C VAL A 25 -6.80 1.29 4.01
N PHE A 26 -7.15 0.03 4.21
CA PHE A 26 -7.36 -0.93 3.14
C PHE A 26 -8.43 -0.48 2.15
N PHE A 27 -9.62 -0.10 2.62
CA PHE A 27 -10.69 0.36 1.75
C PHE A 27 -10.32 1.64 1.00
N SER A 28 -9.68 2.60 1.67
CA SER A 28 -9.18 3.82 1.05
C SER A 28 -8.21 3.49 -0.09
N ARG A 29 -7.24 2.60 0.15
CA ARG A 29 -6.24 2.21 -0.86
C ARG A 29 -6.82 1.36 -1.98
N LEU A 30 -7.79 0.51 -1.65
CA LEU A 30 -8.50 -0.27 -2.66
C LEU A 30 -9.23 0.64 -3.66
N LEU A 31 -9.86 1.70 -3.18
CA LEU A 31 -10.53 2.69 -4.03
C LEU A 31 -9.52 3.51 -4.84
N ASP A 32 -8.41 3.93 -4.23
CA ASP A 32 -7.35 4.65 -4.93
C ASP A 32 -6.77 3.83 -6.09
N LEU A 33 -6.44 2.54 -5.84
CA LEU A 33 -5.92 1.65 -6.88
C LEU A 33 -6.95 1.36 -7.97
N ARG A 34 -8.23 1.20 -7.62
CA ARG A 34 -9.29 1.03 -8.64
C ARG A 34 -9.42 2.24 -9.55
N ARG A 35 -9.29 3.45 -9.02
CA ARG A 35 -9.32 4.69 -9.82
C ARG A 35 -8.06 4.88 -10.66
N ALA A 36 -6.94 4.31 -10.24
CA ALA A 36 -5.67 4.35 -10.97
C ALA A 36 -5.64 3.35 -12.15
N GLN A 37 -6.48 2.31 -12.13
CA GLN A 37 -6.62 1.36 -13.22
C GLN A 37 -7.46 1.97 -14.34
N ILE A 38 -6.80 2.25 -15.45
CA ILE A 38 -7.43 2.62 -16.72
C ILE A 38 -6.99 1.61 -17.78
N ASP A 39 -7.74 1.48 -18.83
CA ASP A 39 -7.25 0.75 -20.01
C ASP A 39 -6.12 1.56 -20.64
N TYR A 40 -4.86 1.17 -20.33
CA TYR A 40 -3.68 1.89 -20.79
C TYR A 40 -3.55 1.86 -22.32
N GLN A 41 -4.05 0.78 -22.97
CA GLN A 41 -3.95 0.64 -24.42
C GLN A 41 -4.87 1.64 -25.13
N ASP A 42 -6.11 1.76 -24.66
CA ASP A 42 -7.05 2.73 -25.21
C ASP A 42 -6.62 4.17 -24.93
N PHE A 43 -6.04 4.40 -23.74
CA PHE A 43 -5.47 5.70 -23.38
C PHE A 43 -4.30 6.08 -24.31
N ILE A 44 -3.33 5.18 -24.53
CA ILE A 44 -2.19 5.44 -25.41
C ILE A 44 -2.64 5.63 -26.85
N ARG A 45 -3.59 4.82 -27.34
CA ARG A 45 -4.16 5.00 -28.70
C ARG A 45 -4.83 6.36 -28.85
N GLY A 46 -5.62 6.78 -27.85
CA GLY A 46 -6.23 8.10 -27.85
C GLY A 46 -5.22 9.23 -27.93
N VAL A 47 -4.20 9.19 -27.07
CA VAL A 47 -3.11 10.18 -27.06
C VAL A 47 -2.31 10.14 -28.38
N ALA A 48 -2.02 8.95 -28.93
CA ALA A 48 -1.31 8.79 -30.19
C ALA A 48 -2.06 9.43 -31.35
N ASN A 49 -3.38 9.19 -31.48
CA ASN A 49 -4.22 9.78 -32.51
C ASN A 49 -4.22 11.32 -32.46
N VAL A 50 -4.31 11.90 -31.26
CA VAL A 50 -4.25 13.37 -31.09
C VAL A 50 -2.87 13.92 -31.44
N LEU A 51 -1.81 13.20 -31.05
CA LEU A 51 -0.44 13.55 -31.42
C LEU A 51 -0.22 13.46 -32.93
N GLU A 52 -0.78 12.46 -33.62
CA GLU A 52 -0.69 12.31 -35.08
C GLU A 52 -1.32 13.49 -35.82
N GLN A 53 -2.39 14.06 -35.28
CA GLN A 53 -3.03 15.27 -35.79
C GLN A 53 -2.24 16.56 -35.51
N GLY A 54 -1.15 16.46 -34.76
CA GLY A 54 -0.29 17.62 -34.41
C GLY A 54 -0.75 18.42 -33.19
N ASN A 55 -1.86 18.00 -32.54
CA ASN A 55 -2.47 18.71 -31.41
C ASN A 55 -1.82 18.33 -30.07
N VAL A 56 -0.65 18.88 -29.81
CA VAL A 56 0.13 18.54 -28.61
C VAL A 56 -0.51 19.05 -27.33
N ASP A 57 -1.09 20.24 -27.39
CA ASP A 57 -1.74 20.87 -26.23
C ASP A 57 -2.97 20.05 -25.79
N GLU A 58 -3.72 19.50 -26.74
CA GLU A 58 -4.85 18.63 -26.49
C GLU A 58 -4.39 17.28 -25.90
N ALA A 59 -3.31 16.70 -26.42
CA ALA A 59 -2.73 15.48 -25.85
C ALA A 59 -2.25 15.69 -24.39
N LEU A 60 -1.67 16.84 -24.08
CA LEU A 60 -1.29 17.20 -22.72
C LEU A 60 -2.52 17.41 -21.81
N ALA A 61 -3.59 18.05 -22.33
CA ALA A 61 -4.83 18.23 -21.58
C ALA A 61 -5.49 16.89 -21.21
N ILE A 62 -5.54 15.93 -22.13
CA ILE A 62 -6.03 14.56 -21.85
C ILE A 62 -5.22 13.90 -20.74
N CYS A 63 -3.88 14.09 -20.76
CA CYS A 63 -3.02 13.56 -19.70
C CYS A 63 -3.26 14.26 -18.35
N ASP A 64 -3.51 15.57 -18.32
CA ASP A 64 -3.76 16.33 -17.09
C ASP A 64 -5.13 15.98 -16.46
N GLU A 65 -6.14 15.71 -17.26
CA GLU A 65 -7.47 15.27 -16.80
C GLU A 65 -7.46 13.84 -16.25
N THR A 66 -6.49 13.02 -16.67
CA THR A 66 -6.41 11.62 -16.30
C THR A 66 -5.55 11.44 -15.04
N SER A 67 -6.17 11.02 -13.93
CA SER A 67 -5.48 10.86 -12.64
C SER A 67 -4.59 9.60 -12.56
N ALA A 68 -4.48 8.80 -13.60
CA ALA A 68 -3.72 7.55 -13.61
C ALA A 68 -2.21 7.80 -13.68
N PRO A 69 -1.38 6.91 -13.06
CA PRO A 69 0.08 7.00 -13.12
C PRO A 69 0.62 6.97 -14.55
N VAL A 70 -0.01 6.19 -15.43
CA VAL A 70 0.34 6.08 -16.85
C VAL A 70 0.28 7.45 -17.54
N ALA A 71 -0.75 8.25 -17.25
CA ALA A 71 -0.92 9.56 -17.86
C ALA A 71 0.25 10.51 -17.57
N ARG A 72 0.81 10.43 -16.35
CA ARG A 72 1.98 11.26 -15.96
C ARG A 72 3.25 10.87 -16.70
N VAL A 73 3.45 9.56 -16.92
CA VAL A 73 4.59 9.06 -17.69
C VAL A 73 4.49 9.49 -19.14
N VAL A 74 3.31 9.35 -19.75
CA VAL A 74 3.01 9.78 -21.11
C VAL A 74 3.16 11.29 -21.25
N GLN A 75 2.66 12.06 -20.28
CA GLN A 75 2.82 13.52 -20.25
C GLN A 75 4.29 13.93 -20.22
N ALA A 76 5.11 13.27 -19.37
CA ALA A 76 6.54 13.53 -19.30
C ALA A 76 7.24 13.24 -20.63
N ALA A 77 6.85 12.16 -21.31
CA ALA A 77 7.37 11.82 -22.64
C ALA A 77 7.01 12.89 -23.69
N ILE A 78 5.75 13.35 -23.70
CA ILE A 78 5.29 14.37 -24.66
C ILE A 78 6.00 15.71 -24.43
N ARG A 79 6.17 16.13 -23.17
CA ARG A 79 6.86 17.39 -22.84
C ARG A 79 8.33 17.41 -23.25
N HIS A 80 8.99 16.24 -23.25
CA HIS A 80 10.42 16.13 -23.61
C HIS A 80 10.64 15.52 -24.99
N ARG A 81 9.61 15.47 -25.85
CA ARG A 81 9.66 14.88 -27.18
C ARG A 81 10.72 15.50 -28.08
N ASP A 82 11.01 16.79 -27.94
CA ASP A 82 11.97 17.54 -28.77
C ASP A 82 13.42 17.40 -28.27
N GLY A 83 13.62 16.80 -27.06
CA GLY A 83 14.93 16.54 -26.46
C GLY A 83 15.69 15.38 -27.15
N SER A 84 16.91 15.10 -26.75
CA SER A 84 17.62 13.91 -27.25
C SER A 84 16.91 12.60 -26.81
N ALA A 85 17.05 11.52 -27.62
CA ALA A 85 16.46 10.22 -27.29
C ALA A 85 16.92 9.69 -25.91
N ARG A 86 18.13 10.04 -25.49
CA ARG A 86 18.67 9.71 -24.17
C ARG A 86 17.91 10.43 -23.05
N ILE A 87 17.73 11.74 -23.18
CA ILE A 87 17.02 12.57 -22.18
C ILE A 87 15.56 12.12 -22.08
N LEU A 88 14.92 11.82 -23.21
CA LEU A 88 13.55 11.33 -23.24
C LEU A 88 13.39 10.02 -22.44
N ARG A 89 14.25 9.02 -22.70
CA ARG A 89 14.23 7.75 -21.96
C ARG A 89 14.48 7.96 -20.48
N GLU A 90 15.50 8.73 -20.12
CA GLU A 90 15.85 9.01 -18.73
C GLU A 90 14.70 9.71 -17.98
N THR A 91 14.01 10.64 -18.63
CA THR A 91 12.85 11.35 -18.06
C THR A 91 11.67 10.40 -17.84
N VAL A 92 11.37 9.54 -18.81
CA VAL A 92 10.30 8.54 -18.73
C VAL A 92 10.59 7.55 -17.61
N ASP A 93 11.81 7.00 -17.55
CA ASP A 93 12.23 6.06 -16.51
C ASP A 93 12.17 6.68 -15.11
N THR A 94 12.69 7.89 -14.95
CA THR A 94 12.67 8.58 -13.64
C THR A 94 11.26 8.90 -13.19
N THR A 95 10.39 9.34 -14.09
CA THR A 95 8.98 9.61 -13.80
C THR A 95 8.24 8.31 -13.45
N GLY A 96 8.46 7.24 -14.20
CA GLY A 96 7.87 5.93 -13.94
C GLY A 96 8.25 5.40 -12.55
N ARG A 97 9.55 5.41 -12.23
CA ARG A 97 10.05 5.00 -10.90
C ARG A 97 9.48 5.86 -9.77
N ALA A 98 9.34 7.15 -9.97
CA ALA A 98 8.76 8.06 -8.98
C ALA A 98 7.28 7.74 -8.70
N GLU A 99 6.50 7.41 -9.76
CA GLU A 99 5.10 7.03 -9.59
C GLU A 99 4.96 5.66 -8.91
N ILE A 100 5.78 4.67 -9.25
CA ILE A 100 5.83 3.38 -8.58
C ILE A 100 6.14 3.57 -7.09
N ALA A 101 7.21 4.29 -6.75
CA ALA A 101 7.59 4.56 -5.38
C ALA A 101 6.49 5.29 -4.59
N ARG A 102 5.73 6.17 -5.24
CA ARG A 102 4.59 6.86 -4.65
C ARG A 102 3.44 5.91 -4.31
N LEU A 103 3.16 4.94 -5.18
CA LEU A 103 2.14 3.91 -4.97
C LEU A 103 2.55 2.94 -3.85
N GLU A 104 3.79 2.45 -3.85
CA GLU A 104 4.36 1.58 -2.81
C GLU A 104 4.33 2.23 -1.44
N ARG A 105 4.76 3.50 -1.35
CA ARG A 105 4.77 4.26 -0.09
C ARG A 105 3.40 4.34 0.57
N ARG A 106 2.34 4.32 -0.23
CA ARG A 106 0.97 4.33 0.27
C ARG A 106 0.56 3.01 0.92
N LEU A 107 1.21 1.89 0.58
CA LEU A 107 0.96 0.57 1.16
C LEU A 107 1.83 0.28 2.40
N ALA A 108 2.87 1.06 2.62
CA ALA A 108 3.85 0.84 3.69
C ALA A 108 3.21 0.78 5.09
N LEU A 109 2.15 1.58 5.34
CA LEU A 109 1.43 1.55 6.63
C LEU A 109 0.83 0.17 6.92
N LEU A 110 0.20 -0.48 5.93
CA LEU A 110 -0.37 -1.82 6.10
C LEU A 110 0.72 -2.85 6.37
N ALA A 111 1.86 -2.75 5.67
CA ALA A 111 3.02 -3.62 5.90
C ALA A 111 3.56 -3.48 7.33
N ILE A 112 3.69 -2.24 7.84
CA ILE A 112 4.16 -1.97 9.20
C ILE A 112 3.18 -2.56 10.23
N ILE A 113 1.87 -2.36 10.06
CA ILE A 113 0.86 -2.89 10.99
C ILE A 113 0.86 -4.43 10.96
N ALA A 114 0.95 -5.04 9.77
CA ALA A 114 1.01 -6.50 9.62
C ALA A 114 2.19 -7.12 10.37
N GLN A 115 3.34 -6.46 10.39
CA GLN A 115 4.55 -6.90 11.10
C GLN A 115 4.49 -6.57 12.61
N ALA A 116 3.94 -5.43 12.98
CA ALA A 116 3.86 -5.00 14.37
C ALA A 116 2.80 -5.75 15.18
N ALA A 117 1.69 -6.15 14.57
CA ALA A 117 0.57 -6.79 15.27
C ALA A 117 0.95 -8.08 16.01
N PRO A 118 1.70 -9.06 15.43
CA PRO A 118 2.11 -10.24 16.15
C PRO A 118 3.10 -9.92 17.27
N LEU A 119 3.96 -8.93 17.10
CA LEU A 119 4.92 -8.50 18.13
C LEU A 119 4.20 -7.85 19.32
N LEU A 120 3.15 -7.07 19.05
CA LEU A 120 2.27 -6.53 20.11
C LEU A 120 1.50 -7.63 20.82
N GLY A 121 1.05 -8.66 20.11
CA GLY A 121 0.45 -9.86 20.71
C GLY A 121 1.43 -10.56 21.66
N LEU A 122 2.68 -10.75 21.24
CA LEU A 122 3.75 -11.31 22.06
C LEU A 122 4.07 -10.43 23.27
N LEU A 123 4.11 -9.11 23.11
CA LEU A 123 4.25 -8.17 24.22
C LEU A 123 3.13 -8.37 25.27
N GLY A 124 1.90 -8.59 24.80
CA GLY A 124 0.76 -8.92 25.64
C GLY A 124 0.98 -10.19 26.47
N THR A 125 1.63 -11.22 25.89
CA THR A 125 1.97 -12.44 26.67
C THR A 125 3.01 -12.16 27.74
N VAL A 126 4.05 -11.39 27.44
CA VAL A 126 5.06 -11.03 28.42
C VAL A 126 4.44 -10.27 29.60
N LEU A 127 3.57 -9.30 29.32
CA LEU A 127 2.87 -8.54 30.36
C LEU A 127 1.88 -9.40 31.16
N GLY A 128 1.20 -10.34 30.52
CA GLY A 128 0.31 -11.30 31.18
C GLY A 128 1.08 -12.24 32.12
N LEU A 129 2.19 -12.82 31.64
CA LEU A 129 3.06 -13.69 32.41
C LEU A 129 3.75 -12.95 33.59
N SER A 130 4.14 -11.69 33.38
CA SER A 130 4.71 -10.89 34.48
C SER A 130 3.73 -10.72 35.64
N ARG A 131 2.44 -10.56 35.35
CA ARG A 131 1.39 -10.55 36.41
C ARG A 131 1.26 -11.88 37.12
N VAL A 132 1.34 -12.99 36.37
CA VAL A 132 1.33 -14.35 36.96
C VAL A 132 2.49 -14.51 37.94
N LEU A 133 3.69 -14.11 37.57
CA LEU A 133 4.87 -14.22 38.43
C LEU A 133 4.77 -13.34 39.68
N LEU A 134 4.24 -12.13 39.57
CA LEU A 134 4.01 -11.24 40.71
C LEU A 134 2.96 -11.83 41.67
N ALA A 135 1.92 -12.47 41.15
CA ALA A 135 0.89 -13.10 41.98
C ALA A 135 1.39 -14.31 42.78
N LEU A 136 2.44 -14.99 42.30
CA LEU A 136 3.06 -16.10 43.04
C LEU A 136 3.74 -15.67 44.36
N ASN A 137 4.07 -14.39 44.50
CA ASN A 137 4.67 -13.85 45.72
C ASN A 137 3.66 -13.34 46.75
N THR A 138 2.35 -13.47 46.49
CA THR A 138 1.25 -13.08 47.40
C THR A 138 0.57 -14.28 47.97
N ASP A 139 -0.31 -14.08 49.00
CA ASP A 139 -0.98 -15.16 49.74
C ASP A 139 -1.78 -16.11 48.82
N ALA A 140 -1.70 -17.43 49.13
CA ALA A 140 -2.11 -18.55 48.29
C ALA A 140 -3.56 -18.54 47.77
N LEU A 141 -4.49 -17.85 48.43
CA LEU A 141 -5.91 -17.80 48.02
C LEU A 141 -6.20 -16.71 47.00
N VAL A 142 -5.52 -15.59 47.08
CA VAL A 142 -5.62 -14.48 46.11
C VAL A 142 -4.85 -14.84 44.80
N ALA A 143 -3.76 -15.59 44.96
CA ALA A 143 -2.90 -16.01 43.88
C ALA A 143 -3.61 -16.81 42.75
N ARG A 144 -4.58 -17.68 43.07
CA ARG A 144 -5.24 -18.52 42.04
C ARG A 144 -6.08 -17.73 41.05
N ALA A 145 -6.83 -16.72 41.49
CA ALA A 145 -7.63 -15.89 40.58
C ALA A 145 -6.74 -15.01 39.68
N ASP A 146 -5.63 -14.46 40.23
CA ASP A 146 -4.71 -13.63 39.53
C ASP A 146 -3.85 -14.44 38.55
N LEU A 147 -3.47 -15.67 38.88
CA LEU A 147 -2.79 -16.62 38.00
C LEU A 147 -3.64 -16.94 36.77
N LEU A 148 -4.91 -17.31 36.95
CA LEU A 148 -5.83 -17.58 35.84
C LEU A 148 -6.08 -16.32 35.02
N GLY A 149 -6.26 -15.16 35.66
CA GLY A 149 -6.46 -13.88 34.98
C GLY A 149 -5.27 -13.48 34.12
N GLY A 150 -4.05 -13.58 34.62
CA GLY A 150 -2.82 -13.29 33.88
C GLY A 150 -2.60 -14.26 32.73
N ALA A 151 -2.85 -15.56 32.93
CA ALA A 151 -2.74 -16.56 31.87
C ALA A 151 -3.76 -16.32 30.74
N LEU A 152 -5.04 -16.09 31.09
CA LEU A 152 -6.07 -15.76 30.09
C LEU A 152 -5.76 -14.47 29.34
N GLN A 153 -5.28 -13.45 30.03
CA GLN A 153 -4.88 -12.19 29.41
C GLN A 153 -3.74 -12.39 28.39
N SER A 154 -2.76 -13.23 28.73
CA SER A 154 -1.64 -13.51 27.81
C SER A 154 -2.12 -14.21 26.53
N LEU A 155 -2.98 -15.23 26.68
CA LEU A 155 -3.53 -15.99 25.55
C LEU A 155 -4.43 -15.12 24.65
N THR A 156 -5.30 -14.31 25.25
CA THR A 156 -6.21 -13.43 24.49
C THR A 156 -5.44 -12.35 23.72
N ALA A 157 -4.37 -11.78 24.30
CA ALA A 157 -3.54 -10.80 23.64
C ALA A 157 -2.83 -11.40 22.42
N THR A 158 -2.27 -12.62 22.55
CA THR A 158 -1.61 -13.31 21.43
C THR A 158 -2.61 -13.65 20.33
N ALA A 159 -3.75 -14.24 20.70
CA ALA A 159 -4.80 -14.59 19.73
C ALA A 159 -5.28 -13.35 18.97
N ALA A 160 -5.54 -12.24 19.65
CA ALA A 160 -5.93 -10.98 19.02
C ALA A 160 -4.82 -10.45 18.08
N GLY A 161 -3.56 -10.47 18.51
CA GLY A 161 -2.43 -10.07 17.70
C GLY A 161 -2.29 -10.87 16.40
N LEU A 162 -2.48 -12.19 16.49
CA LEU A 162 -2.43 -13.08 15.31
C LEU A 162 -3.62 -12.86 14.38
N VAL A 163 -4.82 -12.68 14.89
CA VAL A 163 -6.02 -12.39 14.07
C VAL A 163 -5.83 -11.09 13.29
N VAL A 164 -5.37 -10.03 13.95
CA VAL A 164 -5.08 -8.75 13.29
C VAL A 164 -3.98 -8.92 12.26
N ALA A 165 -2.88 -9.60 12.60
CA ALA A 165 -1.75 -9.83 11.71
C ALA A 165 -2.17 -10.56 10.43
N ILE A 166 -2.88 -11.68 10.54
CA ILE A 166 -3.33 -12.48 9.39
C ILE A 166 -4.26 -11.66 8.51
N SER A 167 -5.22 -10.95 9.11
CA SER A 167 -6.16 -10.11 8.37
C SER A 167 -5.45 -9.00 7.59
N VAL A 168 -4.55 -8.27 8.24
CA VAL A 168 -3.82 -7.16 7.61
C VAL A 168 -2.83 -7.65 6.56
N GLN A 169 -2.13 -8.77 6.82
CA GLN A 169 -1.22 -9.39 5.86
C GLN A 169 -1.95 -9.81 4.59
N THR A 170 -3.15 -10.39 4.73
CA THR A 170 -3.98 -10.74 3.57
C THR A 170 -4.42 -9.51 2.79
N MET A 171 -4.88 -8.45 3.48
CA MET A 171 -5.24 -7.18 2.86
C MET A 171 -4.07 -6.54 2.12
N TYR A 172 -2.89 -6.52 2.73
CA TYR A 172 -1.66 -6.02 2.12
C TYR A 172 -1.30 -6.81 0.87
N GLY A 173 -1.29 -8.14 0.94
CA GLY A 173 -1.00 -9.01 -0.20
C GLY A 173 -1.95 -8.79 -1.39
N MET A 174 -3.26 -8.63 -1.13
CA MET A 174 -4.24 -8.33 -2.18
C MET A 174 -3.97 -6.99 -2.88
N LEU A 175 -3.56 -5.97 -2.14
CA LEU A 175 -3.23 -4.67 -2.71
C LEU A 175 -1.89 -4.71 -3.46
N HIS A 176 -0.92 -5.47 -2.97
CA HIS A 176 0.39 -5.63 -3.58
C HIS A 176 0.30 -6.28 -4.97
N VAL A 177 -0.47 -7.36 -5.10
CA VAL A 177 -0.73 -8.01 -6.40
C VAL A 177 -1.36 -7.04 -7.41
N ARG A 178 -2.24 -6.13 -6.96
CA ARG A 178 -2.83 -5.11 -7.84
C ARG A 178 -1.81 -4.04 -8.23
N LEU A 179 -0.95 -3.66 -7.29
CA LEU A 179 0.13 -2.72 -7.55
C LEU A 179 1.10 -3.28 -8.59
N ASP A 180 1.49 -4.56 -8.47
CA ASP A 180 2.39 -5.22 -9.42
C ASP A 180 1.84 -5.18 -10.86
N ARG A 181 0.53 -5.38 -11.01
CA ARG A 181 -0.12 -5.23 -12.33
C ARG A 181 -0.02 -3.81 -12.88
N LEU A 182 -0.27 -2.79 -12.04
CA LEU A 182 -0.12 -1.40 -12.45
C LEU A 182 1.31 -1.05 -12.83
N VAL A 183 2.30 -1.65 -12.17
CA VAL A 183 3.72 -1.47 -12.51
C VAL A 183 4.00 -2.00 -13.91
N VAL A 184 3.55 -3.23 -14.22
CA VAL A 184 3.71 -3.83 -15.56
C VAL A 184 3.02 -3.00 -16.64
N GLU A 185 1.79 -2.52 -16.38
CA GLU A 185 1.05 -1.65 -17.30
C GLU A 185 1.79 -0.32 -17.53
N LEU A 186 2.39 0.24 -16.50
CA LEU A 186 3.15 1.48 -16.57
C LEU A 186 4.46 1.32 -17.37
N GLU A 187 5.16 0.20 -17.19
CA GLU A 187 6.37 -0.13 -17.97
C GLU A 187 6.04 -0.37 -19.44
N ALA A 188 4.95 -1.08 -19.73
CA ALA A 188 4.46 -1.28 -21.09
C ALA A 188 4.10 0.06 -21.75
N ALA A 189 3.34 0.91 -21.07
CA ALA A 189 2.97 2.22 -21.56
C ALA A 189 4.18 3.13 -21.81
N ALA A 190 5.19 3.07 -20.95
CA ALA A 190 6.46 3.79 -21.14
C ALA A 190 7.20 3.33 -22.39
N SER A 191 7.23 2.02 -22.64
CA SER A 191 7.83 1.44 -23.84
C SER A 191 7.09 1.85 -25.12
N ASP A 192 5.75 1.77 -25.10
CA ASP A 192 4.90 2.08 -26.24
C ASP A 192 5.01 3.56 -26.64
N ILE A 193 4.94 4.50 -25.69
CA ILE A 193 5.06 5.93 -25.99
C ILE A 193 6.46 6.29 -26.49
N LEU A 194 7.52 5.66 -25.97
CA LEU A 194 8.89 5.86 -26.46
C LEU A 194 9.04 5.36 -27.90
N GLY A 195 8.43 4.21 -28.22
CA GLY A 195 8.39 3.66 -29.58
C GLY A 195 7.68 4.59 -30.56
N LEU A 196 6.49 5.07 -30.20
CA LEU A 196 5.71 6.02 -31.00
C LEU A 196 6.47 7.31 -31.30
N LEU A 197 7.12 7.89 -30.28
CA LEU A 197 7.89 9.12 -30.44
C LEU A 197 9.19 8.90 -31.24
N ALA A 198 9.80 7.71 -31.19
CA ALA A 198 10.98 7.37 -31.99
C ALA A 198 10.64 7.27 -33.47
N VAL A 199 9.59 6.52 -33.85
CA VAL A 199 9.12 6.39 -35.24
C VAL A 199 8.77 7.76 -35.84
N ARG A 200 8.11 8.62 -35.06
CA ARG A 200 7.74 9.96 -35.53
C ARG A 200 8.95 10.86 -35.81
N ARG A 201 10.02 10.73 -35.06
CA ARG A 201 11.28 11.45 -35.31
C ARG A 201 11.94 11.01 -36.60
N GLU A 202 11.92 9.71 -36.91
CA GLU A 202 12.48 9.17 -38.14
C GLU A 202 11.70 9.66 -39.38
N VAL A 203 10.39 9.82 -39.27
CA VAL A 203 9.53 10.32 -40.35
C VAL A 203 9.66 11.83 -40.54
N ALA A 204 10.06 12.57 -39.52
CA ALA A 204 10.22 14.04 -39.56
C ALA A 204 11.64 14.49 -39.94
N ALA A 205 12.62 13.58 -39.97
CA ALA A 205 14.01 13.83 -40.34
C ALA A 205 14.26 13.51 -41.81
#